data_e068347e50c57bd7d5a7668e8c638e70
#
_entry.id   e068347e50c57bd7d5a7668e8c638e70
#
_cell.length_a   1.000
_cell.length_b   1.000
_cell.length_c   1.000
_cell.angle_alpha   90.00
_cell.angle_beta   90.00
_cell.angle_gamma   90.00
#
_symmetry.space_group_name_H-M   'P 1'
#
loop_
_entity.id
_entity.type
_entity.pdbx_description
1 polymer ?
#
loop_
_entity_poly.entity_id
_entity_poly.type
_entity_poly.pdbx_seq_one_letter_code
_entity_poly.pdbx_strand_id
1 'polypeptide(L)'
;MFIRMFLYAKSNKEAVGICNDILSNIDLYTEKKEIVEIAPYWKIEGIFQIELSVVLKSNSIDNEDLERLLKTFSNIWLSYGQPIDEILITRKLDGSIMYNEKIEMINIFFDSEKIIAS
;
A
#
# COMPACT_ATOMS: atom_id res chain seq x y z
N MET A 1 1.81 3.46 10.22
CA MET A 1 1.62 2.41 9.18
C MET A 1 2.78 2.48 8.19
N PHE A 2 3.34 1.35 7.87
CA PHE A 2 4.43 1.24 6.91
C PHE A 2 3.94 0.54 5.66
N ILE A 3 4.22 1.11 4.49
CA ILE A 3 3.80 0.53 3.21
C ILE A 3 5.03 0.28 2.35
N ARG A 4 5.12 -0.91 1.78
CA ARG A 4 6.13 -1.25 0.78
C ARG A 4 5.42 -1.55 -0.53
N MET A 5 5.69 -0.73 -1.56
CA MET A 5 5.12 -0.90 -2.90
C MET A 5 6.16 -1.41 -3.87
N PHE A 6 5.75 -2.31 -4.75
CA PHE A 6 6.55 -2.78 -5.87
C PHE A 6 5.84 -2.35 -7.15
N LEU A 7 6.45 -1.40 -7.88
CA LEU A 7 5.84 -0.76 -9.04
C LEU A 7 6.68 -0.95 -10.28
N TYR A 8 6.02 -1.21 -11.41
CA TYR A 8 6.67 -1.16 -12.71
C TYR A 8 6.93 0.30 -13.08
N ALA A 9 8.18 0.64 -13.34
CA ALA A 9 8.59 1.98 -13.72
C ALA A 9 9.94 1.93 -14.44
N LYS A 10 10.26 2.98 -15.21
CA LYS A 10 11.51 3.07 -15.97
C LYS A 10 12.58 3.89 -15.24
N SER A 11 12.18 4.63 -14.22
CA SER A 11 13.09 5.51 -13.47
C SER A 11 12.54 5.78 -12.07
N ASN A 12 13.40 6.29 -11.18
CA ASN A 12 12.98 6.77 -9.86
C ASN A 12 11.88 7.84 -9.98
N LYS A 13 12.04 8.78 -10.88
CA LYS A 13 11.08 9.86 -11.08
C LYS A 13 9.73 9.35 -11.49
N GLU A 14 9.68 8.40 -12.42
CA GLU A 14 8.42 7.78 -12.84
C GLU A 14 7.78 7.01 -11.69
N ALA A 15 8.57 6.25 -10.95
CA ALA A 15 8.09 5.47 -9.80
C ALA A 15 7.48 6.38 -8.72
N VAL A 16 8.12 7.51 -8.42
CA VAL A 16 7.60 8.50 -7.46
C VAL A 16 6.27 9.06 -7.95
N GLY A 17 6.16 9.43 -9.23
CA GLY A 17 4.93 9.94 -9.80
C GLY A 17 3.78 8.95 -9.70
N ILE A 18 4.02 7.70 -10.07
CA ILE A 18 3.04 6.62 -9.97
C ILE A 18 2.62 6.40 -8.52
N CYS A 19 3.59 6.35 -7.62
CA CYS A 19 3.34 6.18 -6.18
C CYS A 19 2.44 7.29 -5.63
N ASN A 20 2.74 8.53 -5.96
CA ASN A 20 1.95 9.69 -5.50
C ASN A 20 0.52 9.64 -6.04
N ASP A 21 0.33 9.22 -7.29
CA ASP A 21 -1.00 9.06 -7.87
C ASP A 21 -1.81 7.99 -7.11
N ILE A 22 -1.18 6.87 -6.81
CA ILE A 22 -1.82 5.78 -6.06
C ILE A 22 -2.18 6.26 -4.65
N LEU A 23 -1.25 6.92 -3.96
CA LEU A 23 -1.44 7.38 -2.59
C LEU A 23 -2.47 8.50 -2.45
N SER A 24 -2.73 9.27 -3.51
CA SER A 24 -3.77 10.30 -3.47
C SER A 24 -5.15 9.72 -3.17
N ASN A 25 -5.37 8.45 -3.49
CA ASN A 25 -6.64 7.77 -3.25
C ASN A 25 -6.90 7.45 -1.78
N ILE A 26 -5.90 7.55 -0.91
CA ILE A 26 -6.04 7.28 0.53
C ILE A 26 -5.95 8.55 1.40
N ASP A 27 -5.93 9.72 0.79
CA ASP A 27 -5.85 11.00 1.50
C ASP A 27 -6.95 11.19 2.55
N LEU A 28 -8.13 10.66 2.28
CA LEU A 28 -9.27 10.76 3.20
C LEU A 28 -8.96 10.17 4.58
N TYR A 29 -8.11 9.14 4.64
CA TYR A 29 -7.83 8.37 5.85
C TYR A 29 -6.49 8.74 6.49
N THR A 30 -5.67 9.53 5.81
CA THR A 30 -4.28 9.76 6.23
C THR A 30 -4.05 11.22 6.62
N GLU A 31 -3.21 11.40 7.65
CA GLU A 31 -2.74 12.71 8.08
C GLU A 31 -1.44 13.09 7.40
N LYS A 32 -0.54 12.10 7.20
CA LYS A 32 0.78 12.32 6.61
C LYS A 32 1.20 11.09 5.83
N LYS A 33 1.85 11.33 4.68
CA LYS A 33 2.46 10.28 3.84
C LYS A 33 3.85 10.75 3.44
N GLU A 34 4.84 9.87 3.61
CA GLU A 34 6.23 10.20 3.34
C GLU A 34 6.94 9.02 2.69
N ILE A 35 7.59 9.26 1.54
CA ILE A 35 8.50 8.27 0.94
C ILE A 35 9.78 8.27 1.74
N VAL A 36 10.12 7.11 2.31
CA VAL A 36 11.32 6.91 3.13
C VAL A 36 12.47 6.42 2.26
N GLU A 37 12.19 5.53 1.32
CA GLU A 37 13.20 4.94 0.45
C GLU A 37 12.60 4.57 -0.89
N ILE A 38 13.41 4.67 -1.94
CA ILE A 38 13.08 4.21 -3.27
C ILE A 38 14.33 3.63 -3.92
N ALA A 39 14.23 2.42 -4.48
CA ALA A 39 15.33 1.75 -5.16
C ALA A 39 14.83 0.77 -6.20
N PRO A 40 15.63 0.49 -7.25
CA PRO A 40 15.31 -0.62 -8.13
C PRO A 40 15.25 -1.92 -7.34
N TYR A 41 14.26 -2.76 -7.65
CA TYR A 41 14.14 -4.05 -6.99
C TYR A 41 15.11 -5.05 -7.61
N TRP A 42 16.00 -5.61 -6.80
CA TRP A 42 17.11 -6.44 -7.29
C TRP A 42 16.66 -7.79 -7.88
N LYS A 43 15.48 -8.28 -7.50
CA LYS A 43 14.98 -9.58 -7.97
C LYS A 43 14.36 -9.54 -9.36
N ILE A 44 13.78 -8.40 -9.74
CA ILE A 44 13.00 -8.28 -10.97
C ILE A 44 13.34 -6.96 -11.64
N GLU A 45 13.89 -7.03 -12.85
CA GLU A 45 14.18 -5.85 -13.65
C GLU A 45 12.89 -5.11 -14.00
N GLY A 46 12.93 -3.79 -14.00
CA GLY A 46 11.78 -2.95 -14.32
C GLY A 46 10.83 -2.67 -13.17
N ILE A 47 11.14 -3.19 -11.97
CA ILE A 47 10.36 -2.94 -10.75
C ILE A 47 11.16 -2.09 -9.79
N PHE A 48 10.48 -1.08 -9.21
CA PHE A 48 11.01 -0.26 -8.13
C PHE A 48 10.32 -0.61 -6.83
N GLN A 49 11.10 -0.72 -5.76
CA GLN A 49 10.62 -0.89 -4.40
C GLN A 49 10.56 0.47 -3.73
N ILE A 50 9.40 0.85 -3.23
CA ILE A 50 9.18 2.12 -2.54
C ILE A 50 8.70 1.82 -1.12
N GLU A 51 9.39 2.39 -0.13
CA GLU A 51 9.01 2.28 1.27
C GLU A 51 8.44 3.61 1.74
N LEU A 52 7.30 3.53 2.43
CA LEU A 52 6.52 4.68 2.86
C LEU A 52 6.18 4.59 4.33
N SER A 53 6.26 5.74 4.99
CA SER A 53 5.68 5.93 6.31
C SER A 53 4.37 6.68 6.15
N VAL A 54 3.28 6.14 6.70
CA VAL A 54 1.95 6.74 6.60
C VAL A 54 1.34 6.86 7.98
N VAL A 55 0.86 8.04 8.31
CA VAL A 55 0.17 8.31 9.58
C VAL A 55 -1.33 8.40 9.30
N LEU A 56 -2.10 7.53 9.92
CA LEU A 56 -3.56 7.56 9.84
C LEU A 56 -4.12 8.69 10.70
N LYS A 57 -5.24 9.27 10.30
CA LYS A 57 -5.95 10.26 11.12
C LYS A 57 -6.32 9.63 12.45
N SER A 58 -5.98 10.30 13.57
CA SER A 58 -6.20 9.80 14.93
C SER A 58 -5.51 8.46 15.19
N ASN A 59 -4.50 8.11 14.43
CA ASN A 59 -3.74 6.85 14.51
C ASN A 59 -4.64 5.61 14.56
N SER A 60 -5.77 5.67 13.87
CA SER A 60 -6.77 4.59 13.86
C SER A 60 -7.56 4.56 12.56
N ILE A 61 -8.17 3.42 12.29
CA ILE A 61 -9.07 3.25 11.17
C ILE A 61 -10.09 2.17 11.54
N ASP A 62 -11.37 2.36 11.21
CA ASP A 62 -12.34 1.29 11.43
C ASP A 62 -12.28 0.26 10.28
N ASN A 63 -12.88 -0.91 10.50
CA ASN A 63 -12.83 -2.01 9.54
C ASN A 63 -13.44 -1.65 8.18
N GLU A 64 -14.51 -0.87 8.17
CA GLU A 64 -15.15 -0.47 6.90
C GLU A 64 -14.26 0.48 6.12
N ASP A 65 -13.65 1.45 6.78
CA ASP A 65 -12.74 2.40 6.15
C ASP A 65 -11.45 1.71 5.70
N LEU A 66 -10.95 0.75 6.49
CA LEU A 66 -9.80 -0.05 6.07
C LEU A 66 -10.11 -0.80 4.77
N GLU A 67 -11.28 -1.43 4.69
CA GLU A 67 -11.70 -2.11 3.46
C GLU A 67 -11.79 -1.15 2.28
N ARG A 68 -12.37 0.04 2.47
CA ARG A 68 -12.44 1.07 1.41
C ARG A 68 -11.05 1.52 0.99
N LEU A 69 -10.14 1.72 1.94
CA LEU A 69 -8.75 2.09 1.66
C LEU A 69 -8.08 1.01 0.81
N LEU A 70 -8.20 -0.25 1.21
CA LEU A 70 -7.58 -1.37 0.48
C LEU A 70 -8.17 -1.54 -0.91
N LYS A 71 -9.46 -1.28 -1.09
CA LYS A 71 -10.13 -1.32 -2.39
C LYS A 71 -9.68 -0.22 -3.36
N THR A 72 -8.92 0.78 -2.89
CA THR A 72 -8.29 1.73 -3.81
C THR A 72 -7.12 1.10 -4.56
N PHE A 73 -6.55 0.02 -4.02
CA PHE A 73 -5.41 -0.68 -4.63
C PHE A 73 -5.84 -1.91 -5.44
N SER A 74 -6.74 -2.71 -4.90
CA SER A 74 -7.12 -4.01 -5.48
C SER A 74 -8.51 -4.44 -5.02
N ASN A 75 -9.07 -5.43 -5.73
CA ASN A 75 -10.36 -6.03 -5.36
C ASN A 75 -10.25 -7.03 -4.21
N ILE A 76 -9.08 -7.66 -4.02
CA ILE A 76 -8.84 -8.66 -2.98
C ILE A 76 -7.45 -8.53 -2.38
N TRP A 77 -7.28 -9.06 -1.17
CA TRP A 77 -6.01 -9.06 -0.44
C TRP A 77 -5.99 -10.18 0.60
N LEU A 78 -4.81 -10.43 1.17
CA LEU A 78 -4.62 -11.34 2.30
C LEU A 78 -4.35 -10.52 3.55
N SER A 79 -4.90 -10.96 4.68
CA SER A 79 -4.70 -10.33 5.99
C SER A 79 -4.07 -11.33 6.94
N TYR A 80 -3.14 -10.86 7.76
CA TYR A 80 -2.43 -11.68 8.74
C TYR A 80 -2.50 -11.04 10.12
N GLY A 81 -2.58 -11.88 11.16
CA GLY A 81 -2.56 -11.45 12.54
C GLY A 81 -3.95 -11.23 13.15
N GLN A 82 -4.01 -11.30 14.49
CA GLN A 82 -5.20 -10.96 15.27
C GLN A 82 -4.77 -10.22 16.54
N PRO A 83 -4.96 -8.88 16.55
CA PRO A 83 -5.53 -8.04 15.48
C PRO A 83 -4.66 -8.06 14.21
N ILE A 84 -5.23 -7.61 13.09
CA ILE A 84 -4.50 -7.55 11.82
C ILE A 84 -3.26 -6.68 11.98
N ASP A 85 -2.09 -7.23 11.61
CA ASP A 85 -0.82 -6.51 11.64
C ASP A 85 -0.16 -6.40 10.26
N GLU A 86 -0.61 -7.20 9.28
CA GLU A 86 -0.07 -7.18 7.93
C GLU A 86 -1.16 -7.43 6.89
N ILE A 87 -1.08 -6.69 5.78
CA ILE A 87 -1.90 -6.90 4.58
C ILE A 87 -0.96 -7.14 3.40
N LEU A 88 -1.30 -8.14 2.58
CA LEU A 88 -0.59 -8.42 1.34
C LEU A 88 -1.54 -8.29 0.16
N ILE A 89 -1.19 -7.42 -0.77
CA ILE A 89 -1.88 -7.21 -2.04
C ILE A 89 -0.92 -7.66 -3.14
N THR A 90 -1.30 -8.64 -3.95
CA THR A 90 -0.42 -9.19 -4.98
C THR A 90 -1.19 -9.63 -6.22
N ARG A 91 -0.58 -9.43 -7.39
CA ARG A 91 -1.12 -9.93 -8.66
C ARG A 91 -1.18 -11.45 -8.71
N LYS A 92 -0.36 -12.12 -7.92
CA LYS A 92 -0.28 -13.58 -7.88
C LYS A 92 -1.48 -14.24 -7.20
N LEU A 93 -2.28 -13.46 -6.47
CA LEU A 93 -3.50 -13.98 -5.85
C LEU A 93 -4.54 -14.22 -6.92
N ASP A 94 -5.12 -15.43 -6.94
CA ASP A 94 -6.12 -15.83 -7.93
C ASP A 94 -7.34 -14.90 -7.89
N GLY A 95 -7.72 -14.37 -9.04
CA GLY A 95 -8.82 -13.40 -9.15
C GLY A 95 -8.42 -11.96 -8.82
N SER A 96 -7.15 -11.69 -8.55
CA SER A 96 -6.68 -10.34 -8.24
C SER A 96 -6.77 -9.39 -9.44
N ILE A 97 -7.28 -8.19 -9.19
CA ILE A 97 -7.31 -7.08 -10.14
C ILE A 97 -6.68 -5.88 -9.45
N MET A 98 -5.55 -5.40 -9.99
CA MET A 98 -4.93 -4.16 -9.52
C MET A 98 -5.58 -2.98 -10.22
N TYR A 99 -6.07 -2.00 -9.45
CA TYR A 99 -6.74 -0.84 -10.04
C TYR A 99 -5.77 0.13 -10.72
N ASN A 100 -4.48 0.08 -10.34
CA ASN A 100 -3.42 0.69 -11.12
C ASN A 100 -2.56 -0.43 -11.70
N GLU A 101 -2.43 -0.48 -13.02
CA GLU A 101 -1.72 -1.55 -13.73
C GLU A 101 -0.22 -1.61 -13.42
N LYS A 102 0.35 -0.54 -12.86
CA LYS A 102 1.76 -0.50 -12.49
C LYS A 102 2.07 -1.20 -11.17
N ILE A 103 1.05 -1.55 -10.39
CA ILE A 103 1.25 -2.22 -9.11
C ILE A 103 1.52 -3.71 -9.34
N GLU A 104 2.68 -4.19 -8.89
CA GLU A 104 2.97 -5.61 -8.80
C GLU A 104 2.53 -6.18 -7.46
N MET A 105 2.88 -5.49 -6.38
CA MET A 105 2.61 -5.96 -5.02
C MET A 105 2.64 -4.78 -4.05
N ILE A 106 1.84 -4.87 -3.00
CA ILE A 106 1.87 -3.93 -1.86
C ILE A 106 1.82 -4.74 -0.58
N ASN A 107 2.76 -4.45 0.33
CA ASN A 107 2.71 -4.90 1.72
C ASN A 107 2.36 -3.71 2.61
N ILE A 108 1.44 -3.91 3.53
CA ILE A 108 1.07 -2.91 4.53
C ILE A 108 1.28 -3.52 5.91
N PHE A 109 2.04 -2.82 6.75
CA PHE A 109 2.35 -3.25 8.10
C PHE A 109 1.77 -2.24 9.10
N PHE A 110 0.98 -2.74 10.05
CA PHE A 110 0.45 -1.94 11.15
C PHE A 110 1.33 -2.15 12.38
N ASP A 111 1.67 -1.08 13.07
CA ASP A 111 2.52 -1.11 14.26
C ASP A 111 1.72 -0.74 15.50
N SER A 112 1.50 0.56 15.73
CA SER A 112 0.75 1.05 16.89
C SER A 112 -0.65 1.54 16.55
N GLU A 113 -1.04 1.51 15.28
CA GLU A 113 -2.36 1.94 14.81
C GLU A 113 -3.45 0.99 15.30
N LYS A 114 -4.61 1.56 15.62
CA LYS A 114 -5.76 0.77 16.04
C LYS A 114 -6.70 0.54 14.87
N ILE A 115 -7.05 -0.72 14.64
CA ILE A 115 -8.12 -1.11 13.73
C ILE A 115 -9.36 -1.34 14.59
N ILE A 116 -10.38 -0.50 14.37
CA ILE A 116 -11.58 -0.48 15.21
C ILE A 116 -12.68 -1.27 14.53
N ALA A 117 -13.33 -2.15 15.27
CA ALA A 117 -14.49 -2.89 14.78
C ALA A 117 -15.64 -1.92 14.48
N SER A 118 -16.25 -2.10 13.31
CA SER A 118 -17.37 -1.26 12.86
C SER A 118 -18.68 -1.70 13.49
#